data_c15da28ad0f4483b3f48516b757c5e96
#
_entry.id   c15da28ad0f4483b3f48516b757c5e96
#
_cell.length_a   1.000
_cell.length_b   1.000
_cell.length_c   1.000
_cell.angle_alpha   90.00
_cell.angle_beta   90.00
_cell.angle_gamma   90.00
#
_symmetry.space_group_name_H-M   'P 1'
#
loop_
_entity.id
_entity.type
_entity.pdbx_description
1 polymer ?
#
loop_
_entity_poly.entity_id
_entity_poly.type
_entity_poly.pdbx_seq_one_letter_code
_entity_poly.pdbx_strand_id
1 'polypeptide(L)'
;MAETLSVTDMLPNKFEPKRKFRWVFAIEGIDAFLMKTAARPTINTAAQEISYLNSTRFIAGKTKFDAISCTLHDPIAPSGAQQVMEWVRTHFESVSGRSGYADFYKRDCQLKLLDPVGTCLLYTSPSPRDKR
;
A
#
# COMPACT_ATOMS: atom_id res chain seq x y z
N MET A 1 27.01 41.19 -0.87
CA MET A 1 27.70 39.96 -1.33
C MET A 1 26.68 38.85 -1.44
N ALA A 2 26.63 38.19 -2.57
CA ALA A 2 25.83 37.00 -2.72
C ALA A 2 26.48 35.90 -1.87
N GLU A 3 25.74 35.34 -0.96
CA GLU A 3 26.17 34.23 -0.11
C GLU A 3 26.20 32.95 -0.96
N THR A 4 27.38 32.37 -1.13
CA THR A 4 27.53 31.11 -1.86
C THR A 4 27.18 29.97 -0.95
N LEU A 5 26.08 29.29 -1.24
CA LEU A 5 25.69 28.08 -0.50
C LEU A 5 26.72 26.97 -0.73
N SER A 6 27.29 26.48 0.36
CA SER A 6 28.17 25.32 0.32
C SER A 6 27.35 24.03 0.08
N VAL A 7 27.92 23.08 -0.64
CA VAL A 7 27.30 21.76 -0.82
C VAL A 7 27.06 21.05 0.53
N THR A 8 27.93 21.29 1.49
CA THR A 8 27.79 20.74 2.85
C THR A 8 26.62 21.32 3.63
N ASP A 9 26.19 22.56 3.30
CA ASP A 9 25.02 23.18 3.93
C ASP A 9 23.72 22.64 3.35
N MET A 10 23.74 22.24 2.08
CA MET A 10 22.60 21.68 1.39
C MET A 10 22.40 20.19 1.67
N LEU A 11 23.49 19.45 1.83
CA LEU A 11 23.48 18.01 2.08
C LEU A 11 24.34 17.66 3.28
N PRO A 12 23.75 17.38 4.46
CA PRO A 12 24.52 17.02 5.64
C PRO A 12 25.35 15.74 5.45
N ASN A 13 26.54 15.69 6.05
CA ASN A 13 27.43 14.53 5.93
C ASN A 13 26.83 13.21 6.44
N LYS A 14 25.86 13.29 7.33
CA LYS A 14 25.17 12.13 7.92
C LYS A 14 23.81 11.88 7.28
N PHE A 15 23.61 12.36 6.07
CA PHE A 15 22.38 12.14 5.34
C PHE A 15 22.27 10.67 4.91
N GLU A 16 21.25 9.99 5.40
CA GLU A 16 20.95 8.61 5.05
C GLU A 16 19.58 8.56 4.34
N PRO A 17 19.56 8.37 3.02
CA PRO A 17 18.30 8.28 2.30
C PRO A 17 17.60 6.94 2.56
N LYS A 18 16.27 6.96 2.53
CA LYS A 18 15.48 5.73 2.57
C LYS A 18 15.73 4.91 1.31
N ARG A 19 15.97 3.63 1.51
CA ARG A 19 16.28 2.73 0.39
C ARG A 19 15.03 1.99 -0.08
N LYS A 20 14.88 1.87 -1.39
CA LYS A 20 13.70 1.24 -2.00
C LYS A 20 13.60 -0.26 -1.75
N PHE A 21 14.70 -0.92 -1.46
CA PHE A 21 14.72 -2.38 -1.25
C PHE A 21 14.47 -2.80 0.21
N ARG A 22 14.46 -1.85 1.15
CA ARG A 22 14.21 -2.14 2.57
C ARG A 22 12.75 -1.90 2.90
N TRP A 23 11.92 -2.85 2.55
CA TRP A 23 10.49 -2.82 2.82
C TRP A 23 9.98 -4.21 3.19
N VAL A 24 8.89 -4.23 3.95
CA VAL A 24 8.16 -5.44 4.28
C VAL A 24 6.68 -5.18 4.03
N PHE A 25 6.05 -6.06 3.27
CA PHE A 25 4.62 -6.04 3.07
C PHE A 25 4.03 -7.32 3.64
N ALA A 26 3.21 -7.18 4.67
CA ALA A 26 2.59 -8.29 5.35
C ALA A 26 1.08 -8.27 5.09
N ILE A 27 0.56 -9.40 4.65
CA ILE A 27 -0.88 -9.65 4.52
C ILE A 27 -1.21 -10.79 5.48
N GLU A 28 -2.28 -10.66 6.22
CA GLU A 28 -2.75 -11.70 7.12
C GLU A 28 -3.04 -13.00 6.35
N GLY A 29 -2.40 -14.09 6.75
CA GLY A 29 -2.55 -15.39 6.11
C GLY A 29 -1.64 -15.66 4.91
N ILE A 30 -0.78 -14.72 4.53
CA ILE A 30 0.23 -14.89 3.50
C ILE A 30 1.60 -14.59 4.11
N ASP A 31 2.56 -15.48 3.87
CA ASP A 31 3.91 -15.31 4.39
C ASP A 31 4.61 -14.11 3.76
N ALA A 32 5.17 -13.24 4.58
CA ALA A 32 5.79 -12.00 4.13
C ALA A 32 7.03 -12.24 3.23
N PHE A 33 7.75 -13.35 3.43
CA PHE A 33 8.93 -13.67 2.62
C PHE A 33 8.58 -14.06 1.17
N LEU A 34 7.33 -14.35 0.87
CA LEU A 34 6.88 -14.65 -0.49
C LEU A 34 6.71 -13.38 -1.35
N MET A 35 6.69 -12.21 -0.73
CA MET A 35 6.50 -10.95 -1.45
C MET A 35 7.72 -10.61 -2.29
N LYS A 36 7.51 -10.49 -3.59
CA LYS A 36 8.54 -10.07 -4.54
C LYS A 36 8.50 -8.56 -4.79
N THR A 37 7.35 -8.05 -5.15
CA THR A 37 7.12 -6.62 -5.36
C THR A 37 5.79 -6.20 -4.78
N ALA A 38 5.72 -4.97 -4.31
CA ALA A 38 4.48 -4.36 -3.86
C ALA A 38 4.43 -2.90 -4.28
N ALA A 39 3.27 -2.44 -4.69
CA ALA A 39 3.05 -1.03 -4.98
C ALA A 39 2.63 -0.30 -3.70
N ARG A 40 3.09 0.94 -3.56
CA ARG A 40 2.61 1.81 -2.48
C ARG A 40 1.15 2.18 -2.74
N PRO A 41 0.30 2.20 -1.71
CA PRO A 41 -1.08 2.63 -1.89
C PRO A 41 -1.13 4.09 -2.31
N THR A 42 -1.97 4.39 -3.28
CA THR A 42 -2.22 5.74 -3.78
C THR A 42 -3.59 6.21 -3.35
N ILE A 43 -3.68 7.51 -3.09
CA ILE A 43 -4.93 8.16 -2.72
C ILE A 43 -5.35 9.02 -3.89
N ASN A 44 -6.56 8.79 -4.37
CA ASN A 44 -7.15 9.57 -5.45
C ASN A 44 -8.32 10.38 -4.91
N THR A 45 -8.20 11.69 -4.99
CA THR A 45 -9.27 12.61 -4.61
C THR A 45 -9.84 13.24 -5.86
N ALA A 46 -11.11 12.97 -6.14
CA ALA A 46 -11.81 13.56 -7.28
C ALA A 46 -12.02 15.06 -7.04
N ALA A 47 -11.78 15.87 -8.07
CA ALA A 47 -12.13 17.28 -8.04
C ALA A 47 -13.59 17.46 -8.47
N GLN A 48 -14.38 18.15 -7.66
CA GLN A 48 -15.73 18.56 -8.05
C GLN A 48 -15.71 19.95 -8.63
N GLU A 49 -16.30 20.06 -9.79
CA GLU A 49 -16.40 21.33 -10.50
C GLU A 49 -17.66 22.10 -10.05
N ILE A 50 -17.48 23.35 -9.68
CA ILE A 50 -18.57 24.27 -9.40
C ILE A 50 -18.50 25.40 -10.39
N SER A 51 -19.52 25.50 -11.22
CA SER A 51 -19.65 26.60 -12.18
C SER A 51 -20.31 27.80 -11.51
N TYR A 52 -19.68 28.96 -11.69
CA TYR A 52 -20.23 30.24 -11.19
C TYR A 52 -20.00 31.30 -12.25
N LEU A 53 -21.10 31.82 -12.81
CA LEU A 53 -21.08 32.78 -13.92
C LEU A 53 -20.17 32.31 -15.07
N ASN A 54 -19.14 33.09 -15.40
CA ASN A 54 -18.19 32.76 -16.44
C ASN A 54 -16.91 32.07 -15.92
N SER A 55 -16.90 31.67 -14.66
CA SER A 55 -15.74 31.02 -14.05
C SER A 55 -16.13 29.70 -13.41
N THR A 56 -15.14 28.81 -13.35
CA THR A 56 -15.28 27.50 -12.74
C THR A 56 -14.30 27.36 -11.60
N ARG A 57 -14.75 26.86 -10.48
CA ARG A 57 -13.90 26.54 -9.34
C ARG A 57 -13.98 25.06 -9.02
N PHE A 58 -12.89 24.54 -8.50
CA PHE A 58 -12.77 23.14 -8.13
C PHE A 58 -12.66 22.97 -6.63
N ILE A 59 -13.43 22.06 -6.07
CA ILE A 59 -13.32 21.66 -4.67
C ILE A 59 -13.00 20.16 -4.59
N ALA A 60 -12.41 19.77 -3.48
CA ALA A 60 -12.10 18.36 -3.22
C ALA A 60 -13.39 17.56 -3.04
N GLY A 61 -13.53 16.53 -3.84
CA GLY A 61 -14.64 15.59 -3.75
C GLY A 61 -14.29 14.37 -2.90
N LYS A 62 -14.88 13.25 -3.24
CA LYS A 62 -14.70 11.99 -2.53
C LYS A 62 -13.29 11.44 -2.73
N THR A 63 -12.64 11.06 -1.64
CA THR A 63 -11.33 10.41 -1.66
C THR A 63 -11.50 8.90 -1.75
N LYS A 64 -10.76 8.27 -2.65
CA LYS A 64 -10.72 6.82 -2.82
C LYS A 64 -9.29 6.33 -2.74
N PHE A 65 -9.12 5.13 -2.20
CA PHE A 65 -7.86 4.42 -2.28
C PHE A 65 -7.86 3.52 -3.51
N ASP A 66 -6.78 3.57 -4.26
CA ASP A 66 -6.62 2.71 -5.43
C ASP A 66 -6.20 1.30 -5.01
N ALA A 67 -6.44 0.35 -5.89
CA ALA A 67 -6.02 -1.02 -5.68
C ALA A 67 -4.50 -1.14 -5.63
N ILE A 68 -4.00 -1.96 -4.73
CA ILE A 68 -2.58 -2.23 -4.59
C ILE A 68 -2.25 -3.49 -5.39
N SER A 69 -1.28 -3.38 -6.30
CA SER A 69 -0.75 -4.54 -7.01
C SER A 69 0.50 -5.07 -6.31
N CYS A 70 0.56 -6.37 -6.13
CA CYS A 70 1.73 -7.03 -5.59
C CYS A 70 2.05 -8.30 -6.37
N THR A 71 3.33 -8.66 -6.40
CA THR A 71 3.81 -9.87 -7.03
C THR A 71 4.38 -10.79 -5.95
N LEU A 72 4.03 -12.05 -6.02
CA LEU A 72 4.48 -13.08 -5.08
C LEU A 72 5.42 -14.05 -5.77
N HIS A 73 6.39 -14.58 -5.00
CA HIS A 73 7.08 -15.80 -5.37
C HIS A 73 6.17 -17.00 -5.12
N ASP A 74 6.24 -18.00 -5.98
CA ASP A 74 5.46 -19.22 -5.84
C ASP A 74 6.38 -20.45 -5.71
N PRO A 75 6.98 -20.68 -4.55
CA PRO A 75 7.78 -21.87 -4.31
C PRO A 75 6.89 -23.11 -4.19
N ILE A 76 7.51 -24.29 -4.27
CA ILE A 76 6.79 -25.58 -4.17
C ILE A 76 6.13 -25.70 -2.80
N ALA A 77 6.83 -25.33 -1.74
CA ALA A 77 6.31 -25.33 -0.37
C ALA A 77 6.97 -24.22 0.45
N PRO A 78 6.21 -23.34 1.11
CA PRO A 78 4.75 -23.16 1.01
C PRO A 78 4.34 -22.48 -0.32
N SER A 79 3.25 -22.93 -0.91
CA SER A 79 2.77 -22.36 -2.17
C SER A 79 2.05 -21.05 -1.95
N GLY A 80 2.56 -19.97 -2.57
CA GLY A 80 1.91 -18.66 -2.54
C GLY A 80 0.58 -18.64 -3.30
N ALA A 81 0.53 -19.34 -4.42
CA ALA A 81 -0.70 -19.47 -5.21
C ALA A 81 -1.81 -20.16 -4.40
N GLN A 82 -1.49 -21.19 -3.66
CA GLN A 82 -2.46 -21.89 -2.81
C GLN A 82 -3.02 -20.97 -1.73
N GLN A 83 -2.18 -20.19 -1.07
CA GLN A 83 -2.61 -19.24 -0.04
C GLN A 83 -3.56 -18.17 -0.59
N VAL A 84 -3.27 -17.68 -1.79
CA VAL A 84 -4.15 -16.71 -2.45
C VAL A 84 -5.47 -17.36 -2.86
N MET A 85 -5.45 -18.56 -3.39
CA MET A 85 -6.66 -19.30 -3.77
C MET A 85 -7.55 -19.63 -2.58
N GLU A 86 -6.97 -19.97 -1.45
CA GLU A 86 -7.72 -20.17 -0.21
C GLU A 86 -8.40 -18.87 0.25
N TRP A 87 -7.71 -17.75 0.11
CA TRP A 87 -8.30 -16.44 0.39
C TRP A 87 -9.49 -16.13 -0.53
N VAL A 88 -9.34 -16.40 -1.82
CA VAL A 88 -10.45 -16.21 -2.80
C VAL A 88 -11.63 -17.10 -2.45
N ARG A 89 -11.40 -18.33 -2.01
CA ARG A 89 -12.47 -19.26 -1.59
C ARG A 89 -13.25 -18.76 -0.38
N THR A 90 -12.64 -17.97 0.51
CA THR A 90 -13.37 -17.36 1.62
C THR A 90 -14.40 -16.35 1.17
N HIS A 91 -14.21 -15.75 0.00
CA HIS A 91 -15.15 -14.81 -0.60
C HIS A 91 -16.19 -15.51 -1.49
N PHE A 92 -15.73 -16.39 -2.36
CA PHE A 92 -16.59 -17.03 -3.35
C PHE A 92 -16.18 -18.48 -3.61
N GLU A 93 -17.13 -19.38 -3.49
CA GLU A 93 -16.96 -20.78 -3.86
C GLU A 93 -17.60 -21.04 -5.23
N SER A 94 -16.76 -21.45 -6.19
CA SER A 94 -17.22 -21.61 -7.58
C SER A 94 -18.19 -22.77 -7.80
N VAL A 95 -18.11 -23.80 -6.96
CA VAL A 95 -18.95 -25.00 -7.09
C VAL A 95 -20.36 -24.74 -6.62
N SER A 96 -20.52 -24.11 -5.44
CA SER A 96 -21.83 -23.87 -4.81
C SER A 96 -22.38 -22.47 -5.09
N GLY A 97 -21.55 -21.54 -5.57
CA GLY A 97 -21.92 -20.14 -5.77
C GLY A 97 -22.11 -19.35 -4.47
N ARG A 98 -21.65 -19.88 -3.37
CA ARG A 98 -21.77 -19.20 -2.06
C ARG A 98 -20.80 -18.02 -1.99
N SER A 99 -21.28 -16.91 -1.41
CA SER A 99 -20.46 -15.76 -1.08
C SER A 99 -20.26 -15.66 0.44
N GLY A 100 -19.02 -15.38 0.86
CA GLY A 100 -18.71 -15.18 2.27
C GLY A 100 -19.04 -13.77 2.76
N TYR A 101 -19.19 -13.61 4.05
CA TYR A 101 -19.32 -12.30 4.67
C TYR A 101 -17.98 -11.53 4.63
N ALA A 102 -18.07 -10.20 4.70
CA ALA A 102 -16.89 -9.34 4.64
C ALA A 102 -15.86 -9.64 5.73
N ASP A 103 -16.28 -10.04 6.90
CA ASP A 103 -15.39 -10.42 8.01
C ASP A 103 -14.47 -11.60 7.67
N PHE A 104 -14.90 -12.48 6.76
CA PHE A 104 -14.12 -13.65 6.38
C PHE A 104 -13.10 -13.36 5.27
N TYR A 105 -13.42 -12.52 4.31
CA TYR A 105 -12.52 -12.25 3.19
C TYR A 105 -11.68 -10.99 3.32
N LYS A 106 -12.08 -10.05 4.17
CA LYS A 106 -11.26 -8.86 4.42
C LYS A 106 -10.12 -9.19 5.36
N ARG A 107 -8.92 -8.83 4.96
CA ARG A 107 -7.69 -9.07 5.74
C ARG A 107 -6.91 -7.79 5.91
N ASP A 108 -6.22 -7.69 7.02
CA ASP A 108 -5.38 -6.54 7.30
C ASP A 108 -4.04 -6.69 6.58
N CYS A 109 -3.61 -5.59 5.98
CA CYS A 109 -2.34 -5.50 5.26
C CYS A 109 -1.49 -4.40 5.86
N GLN A 110 -0.19 -4.59 5.91
CA GLN A 110 0.76 -3.62 6.43
C GLN A 110 1.94 -3.50 5.49
N LEU A 111 2.24 -2.28 5.07
CA LEU A 111 3.45 -1.96 4.32
C LEU A 111 4.37 -1.12 5.21
N LYS A 112 5.57 -1.61 5.45
CA LYS A 112 6.57 -0.97 6.29
C LYS A 112 7.84 -0.69 5.49
N LEU A 113 8.35 0.53 5.60
CA LEU A 113 9.70 0.84 5.16
C LEU A 113 10.64 0.73 6.36
N LEU A 114 11.80 0.14 6.15
CA LEU A 114 12.76 -0.13 7.21
C LEU A 114 14.00 0.74 7.04
N ASP A 115 14.63 1.08 8.17
CA ASP A 115 15.96 1.69 8.19
C ASP A 115 17.06 0.63 8.04
N PRO A 116 18.36 0.99 7.95
CA PRO A 116 19.46 0.03 7.89
C PRO A 116 19.52 -0.95 9.05
N VAL A 117 19.00 -0.57 10.21
CA VAL A 117 18.97 -1.39 11.43
C VAL A 117 17.74 -2.29 11.51
N GLY A 118 16.72 -2.03 10.69
CA GLY A 118 15.48 -2.81 10.65
C GLY A 118 14.30 -2.17 11.40
N THR A 119 14.45 -0.93 11.87
CA THR A 119 13.38 -0.19 12.52
C THR A 119 12.38 0.34 11.49
N CYS A 120 11.09 0.32 11.81
CA CYS A 120 10.05 0.80 10.90
C CYS A 120 10.07 2.34 10.82
N LEU A 121 10.35 2.86 9.61
CA LEU A 121 10.37 4.31 9.33
C LEU A 121 9.02 4.82 8.84
N LEU A 122 8.30 4.00 8.09
CA LEU A 122 7.01 4.36 7.52
C LEU A 122 6.07 3.18 7.66
N TYR A 123 4.95 3.44 8.29
CA TYR A 123 3.90 2.45 8.47
C TYR A 123 2.69 2.84 7.62
N THR A 124 2.23 1.94 6.77
CA THR A 124 1.02 2.11 5.99
C THR A 124 0.13 0.89 6.22
N SER A 125 -1.04 1.13 6.74
CA SER A 125 -2.06 0.10 6.93
C SER A 125 -3.30 0.47 6.13
N PRO A 126 -3.36 0.10 4.84
CA PRO A 126 -4.58 0.27 4.07
C PRO A 126 -5.56 -0.83 4.50
N SER A 127 -6.05 -0.75 5.72
CA SER A 127 -7.06 -1.70 6.18
C SER A 127 -8.35 -1.45 5.40
N PRO A 128 -8.88 -2.44 4.69
CA PRO A 128 -10.20 -2.34 4.09
C PRO A 128 -11.31 -2.39 5.14
N ARG A 129 -10.97 -2.65 6.40
CA ARG A 129 -11.91 -2.57 7.49
C ARG A 129 -12.19 -1.11 7.80
N ASP A 130 -13.39 -0.70 7.47
CA ASP A 130 -13.96 0.52 7.98
C ASP A 130 -14.05 0.38 9.50
N LYS A 131 -13.16 1.06 10.20
CA LYS A 131 -13.27 1.13 11.66
C LYS A 131 -14.45 2.02 11.98
N ARG A 132 -15.51 1.39 12.28
CA ARG A 132 -16.65 2.07 12.84
C ARG A 132 -16.34 2.59 14.23
#